data_022e425fe93ece7e83c70fbf83c3bf7c
#
_entry.id   022e425fe93ece7e83c70fbf83c3bf7c
#
_cell.length_a   1.000
_cell.length_b   1.000
_cell.length_c   1.000
_cell.angle_alpha   90.00
_cell.angle_beta   90.00
_cell.angle_gamma   90.00
#
_symmetry.space_group_name_H-M   'P 1'
#
loop_
_entity.id
_entity.type
_entity.pdbx_description
1 polymer ?
#
loop_
_entity_poly.entity_id
_entity_poly.type
_entity_poly.pdbx_seq_one_letter_code
_entity_poly.pdbx_strand_id
1 'polypeptide(L)'
;AGYDHKKMGITARGAWESVKYHFRLFNHDTQNQPFDVVGVGDMAGDVFGNGMLLSEHIQLIGAFNHLHIFCDPEPDAAKSFKERKRLFEKVSGWDQYDEKCLSKGGKIFNRSDKMLTLTPEIKKRFDLSKDKVTPNDLIVAMLKSRTDLLWFGGIGTYIKSSKESNADAGDKANDALRINGADVRAKVLGEGANLAITQLGRIEMAERGVAMNTDFLDNSAGVDSSDHEVNIKILLSDVMNQKDHDMDIKSRNKLLEKMTDEVAEHVLRHNYQQAQAISVIEMQAHENLQAH
;
A
#
# COMPACT_ATOMS: atom_id res chain seq x y z
N ALA A 1 -20.78 -15.46 10.98
CA ALA A 1 -19.98 -15.71 9.79
C ALA A 1 -20.16 -14.54 8.83
N GLY A 2 -19.10 -14.08 8.26
CA GLY A 2 -18.98 -13.03 7.27
C GLY A 2 -17.70 -13.23 6.50
N TYR A 3 -17.41 -12.33 5.57
CA TYR A 3 -16.13 -12.37 4.86
C TYR A 3 -15.00 -11.91 5.79
N ASP A 4 -13.97 -12.71 5.92
CA ASP A 4 -12.77 -12.34 6.68
C ASP A 4 -11.84 -11.52 5.78
N HIS A 5 -11.97 -10.21 5.84
CA HIS A 5 -11.23 -9.26 5.00
C HIS A 5 -9.71 -9.40 5.19
N LYS A 6 -9.26 -9.66 6.41
CA LYS A 6 -7.82 -9.87 6.71
C LYS A 6 -7.31 -11.15 6.07
N LYS A 7 -8.03 -12.25 6.24
CA LYS A 7 -7.66 -13.53 5.64
C LYS A 7 -7.67 -13.45 4.11
N MET A 8 -8.60 -12.72 3.54
CA MET A 8 -8.69 -12.49 2.09
C MET A 8 -7.61 -11.53 1.58
N GLY A 9 -7.10 -10.63 2.43
CA GLY A 9 -6.20 -9.55 2.04
C GLY A 9 -6.82 -8.62 0.99
N ILE A 10 -8.16 -8.49 0.99
CA ILE A 10 -8.90 -7.89 -0.13
C ILE A 10 -8.54 -6.42 -0.35
N THR A 11 -8.31 -5.65 0.71
CA THR A 11 -7.93 -4.25 0.62
C THR A 11 -6.60 -4.09 -0.13
N ALA A 12 -5.58 -4.86 0.27
CA ALA A 12 -4.28 -4.83 -0.41
C ALA A 12 -4.37 -5.33 -1.85
N ARG A 13 -5.15 -6.39 -2.10
CA ARG A 13 -5.36 -6.94 -3.45
C ARG A 13 -6.03 -5.92 -4.37
N GLY A 14 -7.05 -5.19 -3.86
CA GLY A 14 -7.70 -4.13 -4.63
C GLY A 14 -6.77 -2.98 -4.97
N ALA A 15 -6.03 -2.47 -3.98
CA ALA A 15 -5.02 -1.43 -4.22
C ALA A 15 -3.93 -1.91 -5.20
N TRP A 16 -3.62 -3.20 -5.20
CA TRP A 16 -2.67 -3.79 -6.15
C TRP A 16 -3.16 -3.80 -7.60
N GLU A 17 -4.48 -3.86 -7.83
CA GLU A 17 -5.04 -3.70 -9.18
C GLU A 17 -4.71 -2.30 -9.73
N SER A 18 -4.83 -1.25 -8.91
CA SER A 18 -4.40 0.11 -9.29
C SER A 18 -2.89 0.17 -9.54
N VAL A 19 -2.07 -0.42 -8.67
CA VAL A 19 -0.61 -0.47 -8.85
C VAL A 19 -0.26 -1.14 -10.18
N LYS A 20 -0.79 -2.32 -10.46
CA LYS A 20 -0.58 -3.01 -11.75
C LYS A 20 -0.99 -2.14 -12.94
N TYR A 21 -2.10 -1.42 -12.80
CA TYR A 21 -2.60 -0.53 -13.84
C TYR A 21 -1.59 0.60 -14.13
N HIS A 22 -1.09 1.26 -13.10
CA HIS A 22 -0.11 2.33 -13.24
C HIS A 22 1.23 1.84 -13.82
N PHE A 23 1.73 0.68 -13.40
CA PHE A 23 2.96 0.12 -13.94
C PHE A 23 2.88 -0.19 -15.44
N ARG A 24 1.68 -0.57 -15.95
CA ARG A 24 1.46 -0.76 -17.39
C ARG A 24 1.71 0.51 -18.21
N LEU A 25 1.47 1.70 -17.65
CA LEU A 25 1.78 2.98 -18.30
C LEU A 25 3.27 3.12 -18.60
N PHE A 26 4.11 2.43 -17.83
CA PHE A 26 5.58 2.39 -17.99
C PHE A 26 6.07 1.12 -18.70
N ASN A 27 5.18 0.33 -19.33
CA ASN A 27 5.48 -0.98 -19.93
C ASN A 27 6.19 -1.94 -18.96
N HIS A 28 5.83 -1.90 -17.67
CA HIS A 28 6.42 -2.72 -16.63
C HIS A 28 5.40 -3.72 -16.08
N ASP A 29 5.74 -5.01 -16.10
CA ASP A 29 4.92 -6.07 -15.51
C ASP A 29 5.43 -6.43 -14.13
N THR A 30 4.72 -6.00 -13.10
CA THR A 30 5.05 -6.26 -11.69
C THR A 30 5.05 -7.75 -11.32
N GLN A 31 4.48 -8.61 -12.16
CA GLN A 31 4.40 -10.05 -11.90
C GLN A 31 5.57 -10.82 -12.52
N ASN A 32 6.35 -10.20 -13.40
CA ASN A 32 7.44 -10.85 -14.13
C ASN A 32 8.76 -10.06 -14.13
N GLN A 33 8.76 -8.82 -13.64
CA GLN A 33 9.92 -7.94 -13.67
C GLN A 33 10.19 -7.37 -12.27
N PRO A 34 11.47 -7.29 -11.84
CA PRO A 34 11.82 -6.71 -10.54
C PRO A 34 11.58 -5.20 -10.52
N PHE A 35 11.16 -4.69 -9.38
CA PHE A 35 10.93 -3.27 -9.13
C PHE A 35 11.20 -2.91 -7.68
N ASP A 36 11.70 -1.70 -7.47
CA ASP A 36 12.05 -1.18 -6.16
C ASP A 36 10.82 -0.67 -5.42
N VAL A 37 10.72 -1.02 -4.14
CA VAL A 37 9.63 -0.58 -3.27
C VAL A 37 10.16 0.07 -2.00
N VAL A 38 9.62 1.22 -1.65
CA VAL A 38 9.65 1.79 -0.30
C VAL A 38 8.25 1.73 0.27
N GLY A 39 8.10 1.35 1.55
CA GLY A 39 6.78 1.17 2.11
C GLY A 39 6.60 1.70 3.53
N VAL A 40 5.36 2.02 3.86
CA VAL A 40 4.95 2.45 5.20
C VAL A 40 4.11 1.33 5.83
N GLY A 41 4.66 0.69 6.86
CA GLY A 41 4.05 -0.43 7.56
C GLY A 41 5.05 -1.53 7.91
N ASP A 42 4.55 -2.69 8.28
CA ASP A 42 5.32 -3.91 8.56
C ASP A 42 4.56 -5.18 8.14
N MET A 43 5.27 -6.31 8.20
CA MET A 43 4.70 -7.59 7.77
C MET A 43 3.62 -8.15 8.71
N ALA A 44 3.49 -7.64 9.93
CA ALA A 44 2.41 -8.01 10.84
C ALA A 44 1.09 -7.28 10.50
N GLY A 45 1.16 -6.17 9.75
CA GLY A 45 0.00 -5.40 9.31
C GLY A 45 -0.72 -6.06 8.14
N ASP A 46 -2.06 -6.04 8.16
CA ASP A 46 -2.89 -6.62 7.11
C ASP A 46 -2.56 -6.05 5.72
N VAL A 47 -2.70 -4.75 5.56
CA VAL A 47 -2.58 -4.08 4.26
C VAL A 47 -1.14 -4.08 3.75
N PHE A 48 -0.17 -3.83 4.63
CA PHE A 48 1.24 -3.87 4.25
C PHE A 48 1.69 -5.29 3.95
N GLY A 49 1.44 -6.22 4.87
CA GLY A 49 1.90 -7.59 4.76
C GLY A 49 1.34 -8.31 3.53
N ASN A 50 0.02 -8.22 3.31
CA ASN A 50 -0.59 -8.76 2.10
C ASN A 50 -0.03 -8.07 0.84
N GLY A 51 0.05 -6.73 0.81
CA GLY A 51 0.56 -5.99 -0.34
C GLY A 51 1.97 -6.41 -0.74
N MET A 52 2.85 -6.56 0.23
CA MET A 52 4.26 -6.94 -0.01
C MET A 52 4.46 -8.43 -0.36
N LEU A 53 3.38 -9.20 -0.47
CA LEU A 53 3.38 -10.59 -0.93
C LEU A 53 2.65 -10.78 -2.27
N LEU A 54 2.12 -9.73 -2.89
CA LEU A 54 1.38 -9.82 -4.16
C LEU A 54 2.28 -9.94 -5.40
N SER A 55 3.59 -9.79 -5.24
CA SER A 55 4.58 -10.09 -6.27
C SER A 55 5.87 -10.63 -5.66
N GLU A 56 6.42 -11.69 -6.26
CA GLU A 56 7.72 -12.25 -5.90
C GLU A 56 8.89 -11.38 -6.40
N HIS A 57 8.61 -10.41 -7.28
CA HIS A 57 9.58 -9.51 -7.89
C HIS A 57 9.80 -8.21 -7.12
N ILE A 58 9.11 -8.02 -5.99
CA ILE A 58 9.31 -6.86 -5.12
C ILE A 58 10.72 -6.85 -4.53
N GLN A 59 11.48 -5.82 -4.85
CA GLN A 59 12.74 -5.46 -4.21
C GLN A 59 12.43 -4.41 -3.13
N LEU A 60 12.13 -4.87 -1.91
CA LEU A 60 11.82 -3.97 -0.80
C LEU A 60 13.11 -3.34 -0.27
N ILE A 61 13.42 -2.15 -0.75
CA ILE A 61 14.64 -1.40 -0.40
C ILE A 61 14.54 -0.67 0.94
N GLY A 62 13.32 -0.37 1.37
CA GLY A 62 13.09 0.30 2.64
C GLY A 62 11.64 0.20 3.09
N ALA A 63 11.45 0.13 4.40
CA ALA A 63 10.15 0.24 5.01
C ALA A 63 10.26 0.79 6.43
N PHE A 64 9.19 1.36 6.95
CA PHE A 64 9.16 1.79 8.34
C PHE A 64 7.76 1.66 8.94
N ASN A 65 7.72 1.42 10.24
CA ASN A 65 6.52 1.48 11.06
C ASN A 65 6.75 2.43 12.26
N HIS A 66 5.92 2.32 13.29
CA HIS A 66 6.06 3.14 14.50
C HIS A 66 7.26 2.74 15.40
N LEU A 67 7.87 1.57 15.20
CA LEU A 67 8.96 1.04 16.03
C LEU A 67 10.29 0.94 15.30
N HIS A 68 10.29 0.55 14.02
CA HIS A 68 11.49 0.15 13.29
C HIS A 68 11.60 0.81 11.92
N ILE A 69 12.82 0.86 11.40
CA ILE A 69 13.14 1.23 10.03
C ILE A 69 13.94 0.08 9.43
N PHE A 70 13.38 -0.53 8.40
CA PHE A 70 14.00 -1.57 7.59
C PHE A 70 14.71 -0.95 6.39
N CYS A 71 15.98 -1.29 6.17
CA CYS A 71 16.77 -0.87 5.03
C CYS A 71 17.49 -2.06 4.41
N ASP A 72 17.22 -2.32 3.14
CA ASP A 72 17.93 -3.32 2.33
C ASP A 72 18.31 -2.70 0.98
N PRO A 73 19.54 -2.20 0.81
CA PRO A 73 19.91 -1.38 -0.35
C PRO A 73 19.82 -2.06 -1.71
N GLU A 74 20.10 -3.37 -1.77
CA GLU A 74 20.09 -4.19 -3.00
C GLU A 74 19.49 -5.58 -2.73
N PRO A 75 18.17 -5.67 -2.40
CA PRO A 75 17.59 -6.91 -1.96
C PRO A 75 17.54 -7.95 -3.09
N ASP A 76 17.87 -9.19 -2.75
CA ASP A 76 17.49 -10.36 -3.57
C ASP A 76 16.00 -10.57 -3.44
N ALA A 77 15.25 -10.38 -4.51
CA ALA A 77 13.80 -10.41 -4.50
C ALA A 77 13.25 -11.74 -3.96
N ALA A 78 13.79 -12.88 -4.41
CA ALA A 78 13.32 -14.21 -4.01
C ALA A 78 13.60 -14.51 -2.53
N LYS A 79 14.80 -14.13 -2.05
CA LYS A 79 15.21 -14.31 -0.66
C LYS A 79 14.39 -13.41 0.27
N SER A 80 14.24 -12.15 -0.11
CA SER A 80 13.43 -11.16 0.60
C SER A 80 11.96 -11.56 0.64
N PHE A 81 11.40 -12.08 -0.46
CA PHE A 81 10.03 -12.57 -0.51
C PHE A 81 9.78 -13.71 0.49
N LYS A 82 10.66 -14.72 0.53
CA LYS A 82 10.55 -15.84 1.46
C LYS A 82 10.57 -15.38 2.92
N GLU A 83 11.43 -14.42 3.24
CA GLU A 83 11.54 -13.90 4.60
C GLU A 83 10.35 -13.03 4.97
N ARG A 84 9.86 -12.17 4.06
CA ARG A 84 8.61 -11.42 4.26
C ARG A 84 7.41 -12.35 4.48
N LYS A 85 7.31 -13.42 3.71
CA LYS A 85 6.25 -14.43 3.87
C LYS A 85 6.33 -15.09 5.25
N ARG A 86 7.53 -15.48 5.70
CA ARG A 86 7.73 -16.04 7.05
C ARG A 86 7.27 -15.07 8.15
N LEU A 87 7.61 -13.78 8.05
CA LEU A 87 7.17 -12.77 9.01
C LEU A 87 5.66 -12.60 9.01
N PHE A 88 5.05 -12.55 7.82
CA PHE A 88 3.61 -12.43 7.68
C PHE A 88 2.85 -13.60 8.31
N GLU A 89 3.27 -14.83 8.01
CA GLU A 89 2.67 -16.04 8.58
C GLU A 89 2.82 -16.12 10.10
N LYS A 90 3.89 -15.56 10.66
CA LYS A 90 4.14 -15.46 12.10
C LYS A 90 3.55 -14.22 12.77
N VAL A 91 2.94 -13.33 11.99
CA VAL A 91 2.44 -12.02 12.46
C VAL A 91 3.54 -11.25 13.22
N SER A 92 4.72 -11.13 12.60
CA SER A 92 5.93 -10.57 13.23
C SER A 92 6.35 -9.28 12.53
N GLY A 93 6.90 -8.33 13.32
CA GLY A 93 7.44 -7.05 12.84
C GLY A 93 8.87 -7.17 12.32
N TRP A 94 9.46 -6.02 11.97
CA TRP A 94 10.80 -5.93 11.39
C TRP A 94 11.92 -6.41 12.32
N ASP A 95 11.75 -6.33 13.63
CA ASP A 95 12.70 -6.83 14.64
C ASP A 95 12.94 -8.35 14.55
N GLN A 96 12.03 -9.10 13.94
CA GLN A 96 12.13 -10.54 13.75
C GLN A 96 12.63 -10.95 12.35
N TYR A 97 13.02 -9.98 11.51
CA TYR A 97 13.59 -10.25 10.19
C TYR A 97 14.98 -10.89 10.33
N ASP A 98 15.24 -11.98 9.62
CA ASP A 98 16.58 -12.61 9.61
C ASP A 98 17.56 -11.72 8.84
N GLU A 99 18.47 -11.07 9.57
CA GLU A 99 19.48 -10.18 8.97
C GLU A 99 20.37 -10.86 7.93
N LYS A 100 20.50 -12.20 7.95
CA LYS A 100 21.21 -12.96 6.91
C LYS A 100 20.50 -12.90 5.55
N CYS A 101 19.22 -12.49 5.53
CA CYS A 101 18.47 -12.26 4.31
C CYS A 101 18.69 -10.88 3.71
N LEU A 102 19.27 -9.94 4.45
CA LEU A 102 19.62 -8.61 3.95
C LEU A 102 20.78 -8.66 2.97
N SER A 103 20.78 -7.74 2.03
CA SER A 103 21.93 -7.46 1.16
C SER A 103 23.08 -6.81 1.94
N LYS A 104 24.22 -6.70 1.29
CA LYS A 104 25.39 -6.04 1.89
C LYS A 104 25.03 -4.63 2.37
N GLY A 105 25.35 -4.36 3.63
CA GLY A 105 25.08 -3.08 4.28
C GLY A 105 23.61 -2.87 4.71
N GLY A 106 22.72 -3.83 4.42
CA GLY A 106 21.35 -3.77 4.90
C GLY A 106 21.27 -3.82 6.43
N LYS A 107 20.30 -3.15 7.01
CA LYS A 107 20.18 -3.03 8.46
C LYS A 107 18.74 -2.67 8.88
N ILE A 108 18.38 -3.11 10.09
CA ILE A 108 17.13 -2.73 10.76
C ILE A 108 17.49 -1.83 11.96
N PHE A 109 16.81 -0.69 12.06
CA PHE A 109 17.06 0.30 13.10
C PHE A 109 15.83 0.47 13.99
N ASN A 110 16.06 0.79 15.27
CA ASN A 110 15.00 1.22 16.17
C ASN A 110 14.71 2.72 16.02
N ARG A 111 13.45 3.09 15.93
CA ARG A 111 13.05 4.50 15.87
C ARG A 111 13.24 5.24 17.19
N SER A 112 13.43 4.53 18.30
CA SER A 112 13.76 5.12 19.61
C SER A 112 15.21 5.56 19.75
N ASP A 113 16.09 5.17 18.82
CA ASP A 113 17.50 5.56 18.85
C ASP A 113 17.64 7.06 18.58
N LYS A 114 18.54 7.73 19.30
CA LYS A 114 18.80 9.16 19.08
C LYS A 114 19.48 9.43 17.74
N MET A 115 20.41 8.57 17.36
CA MET A 115 21.19 8.67 16.12
C MET A 115 21.44 7.28 15.55
N LEU A 116 21.30 7.16 14.24
CA LEU A 116 21.53 5.94 13.48
C LEU A 116 22.88 6.06 12.77
N THR A 117 23.72 5.05 12.88
CA THR A 117 24.96 4.94 12.09
C THR A 117 24.67 4.18 10.82
N LEU A 118 24.80 4.85 9.69
CA LEU A 118 24.46 4.34 8.36
C LEU A 118 25.66 3.61 7.74
N THR A 119 25.35 2.58 6.95
CA THR A 119 26.34 1.92 6.09
C THR A 119 26.55 2.74 4.80
N PRO A 120 27.67 2.58 4.11
CA PRO A 120 27.91 3.24 2.82
C PRO A 120 26.82 2.91 1.79
N GLU A 121 26.32 1.68 1.80
CA GLU A 121 25.27 1.18 0.89
C GLU A 121 23.94 1.90 1.14
N ILE A 122 23.51 2.02 2.41
CA ILE A 122 22.29 2.77 2.79
C ILE A 122 22.42 4.24 2.40
N LYS A 123 23.56 4.86 2.68
CA LYS A 123 23.83 6.26 2.30
C LYS A 123 23.68 6.47 0.79
N LYS A 124 24.30 5.60 0.01
CA LYS A 124 24.19 5.63 -1.46
C LYS A 124 22.77 5.45 -1.95
N ARG A 125 22.03 4.48 -1.35
CA ARG A 125 20.67 4.15 -1.78
C ARG A 125 19.69 5.29 -1.55
N PHE A 126 19.79 6.00 -0.42
CA PHE A 126 18.88 7.05 -0.02
C PHE A 126 19.45 8.47 -0.17
N ASP A 127 20.52 8.65 -0.96
CA ASP A 127 21.15 9.95 -1.24
C ASP A 127 21.57 10.71 0.04
N LEU A 128 22.09 10.01 1.06
CA LEU A 128 22.51 10.59 2.32
C LEU A 128 24.03 10.81 2.34
N SER A 129 24.46 12.03 2.71
CA SER A 129 25.89 12.38 2.81
C SER A 129 26.50 12.08 4.19
N LYS A 130 25.69 12.16 5.25
CA LYS A 130 26.15 12.00 6.63
C LYS A 130 26.23 10.54 7.05
N ASP A 131 27.24 10.19 7.85
CA ASP A 131 27.38 8.85 8.42
C ASP A 131 26.40 8.57 9.57
N LYS A 132 25.94 9.64 10.23
CA LYS A 132 24.96 9.57 11.32
C LYS A 132 23.82 10.51 11.05
N VAL A 133 22.59 10.01 11.19
CA VAL A 133 21.35 10.77 11.02
C VAL A 133 20.35 10.42 12.11
N THR A 134 19.33 11.25 12.31
CA THR A 134 18.20 10.86 13.17
C THR A 134 17.30 9.84 12.44
N PRO A 135 16.50 9.05 13.18
CA PRO A 135 15.48 8.18 12.58
C PRO A 135 14.55 8.92 11.61
N ASN A 136 14.14 10.13 11.96
CA ASN A 136 13.27 10.95 11.12
C ASN A 136 13.96 11.36 9.81
N ASP A 137 15.24 11.76 9.86
CA ASP A 137 16.00 12.10 8.65
C ASP A 137 16.09 10.92 7.68
N LEU A 138 16.28 9.70 8.20
CA LEU A 138 16.32 8.50 7.38
C LEU A 138 14.96 8.21 6.74
N ILE A 139 13.86 8.31 7.49
CA ILE A 139 12.51 8.12 6.96
C ILE A 139 12.19 9.17 5.88
N VAL A 140 12.51 10.43 6.12
CA VAL A 140 12.34 11.49 5.13
C VAL A 140 13.15 11.20 3.85
N ALA A 141 14.39 10.72 3.99
CA ALA A 141 15.21 10.33 2.85
C ALA A 141 14.60 9.14 2.08
N MET A 142 14.03 8.16 2.78
CA MET A 142 13.32 7.03 2.17
C MET A 142 12.11 7.50 1.36
N LEU A 143 11.26 8.36 1.94
CA LEU A 143 10.08 8.91 1.26
C LEU A 143 10.44 9.75 0.03
N LYS A 144 11.60 10.41 0.02
CA LYS A 144 12.15 11.19 -1.10
C LYS A 144 13.00 10.37 -2.07
N SER A 145 13.23 9.09 -1.80
CA SER A 145 14.13 8.27 -2.61
C SER A 145 13.57 8.00 -4.00
N ARG A 146 14.48 7.73 -4.95
CA ARG A 146 14.08 7.20 -6.26
C ARG A 146 13.67 5.75 -6.09
N THR A 147 12.40 5.46 -6.33
CA THR A 147 11.82 4.13 -6.25
C THR A 147 10.77 3.95 -7.34
N ASP A 148 10.48 2.70 -7.69
CA ASP A 148 9.41 2.42 -8.65
C ASP A 148 8.03 2.53 -7.98
N LEU A 149 7.90 2.02 -6.75
CA LEU A 149 6.65 2.06 -5.98
C LEU A 149 6.89 2.63 -4.57
N LEU A 150 6.04 3.59 -4.17
CA LEU A 150 5.87 3.98 -2.79
C LEU A 150 4.53 3.41 -2.30
N TRP A 151 4.59 2.46 -1.34
CA TRP A 151 3.43 1.72 -0.84
C TRP A 151 3.02 2.17 0.56
N PHE A 152 1.79 2.66 0.71
CA PHE A 152 1.22 3.06 1.99
C PHE A 152 0.32 1.93 2.53
N GLY A 153 0.89 1.11 3.40
CA GLY A 153 0.18 0.02 4.08
C GLY A 153 -0.10 0.29 5.56
N GLY A 154 0.28 1.48 6.05
CA GLY A 154 0.10 1.92 7.43
C GLY A 154 -0.48 3.33 7.52
N ILE A 155 -1.12 3.65 8.64
CA ILE A 155 -1.81 4.92 8.90
C ILE A 155 -0.80 6.07 9.07
N GLY A 156 -1.18 7.25 8.63
CA GLY A 156 -0.45 8.51 8.78
C GLY A 156 -0.45 9.33 7.50
N THR A 157 -0.37 10.68 7.62
CA THR A 157 -0.28 11.60 6.49
C THR A 157 1.16 12.03 6.30
N TYR A 158 1.83 11.44 5.31
CA TYR A 158 3.26 11.59 5.06
C TYR A 158 3.60 12.57 3.94
N ILE A 159 2.65 12.89 3.06
CA ILE A 159 2.86 13.79 1.94
C ILE A 159 1.79 14.88 1.91
N LYS A 160 2.22 16.11 1.76
CA LYS A 160 1.35 17.29 1.56
C LYS A 160 1.82 18.10 0.36
N SER A 161 1.04 19.06 -0.10
CA SER A 161 1.52 20.04 -1.07
C SER A 161 2.56 20.98 -0.43
N SER A 162 3.48 21.46 -1.23
CA SER A 162 4.41 22.54 -0.83
C SER A 162 3.69 23.84 -0.44
N LYS A 163 2.44 24.00 -0.87
CA LYS A 163 1.56 25.14 -0.56
C LYS A 163 0.74 24.98 0.74
N GLU A 164 0.76 23.79 1.34
CA GLU A 164 0.08 23.49 2.60
C GLU A 164 1.04 23.57 3.78
N SER A 165 0.52 23.97 4.94
CA SER A 165 1.22 23.83 6.22
C SER A 165 1.05 22.40 6.79
N ASN A 166 1.82 22.06 7.82
CA ASN A 166 1.61 20.81 8.56
C ASN A 166 0.25 20.77 9.29
N ALA A 167 -0.25 21.95 9.70
CA ALA A 167 -1.57 22.04 10.33
C ALA A 167 -2.71 21.68 9.37
N ASP A 168 -2.58 22.03 8.07
CA ASP A 168 -3.57 21.70 7.05
C ASP A 168 -3.67 20.19 6.82
N ALA A 169 -2.57 19.47 6.98
CA ALA A 169 -2.54 18.00 6.86
C ALA A 169 -3.26 17.27 8.02
N GLY A 170 -3.47 17.93 9.17
CA GLY A 170 -4.27 17.43 10.27
C GLY A 170 -3.70 16.24 11.06
N ASP A 171 -2.44 15.84 10.81
CA ASP A 171 -1.76 14.72 11.47
C ASP A 171 -0.46 15.18 12.13
N LYS A 172 -0.59 15.72 13.33
CA LYS A 172 0.53 16.28 14.11
C LYS A 172 1.60 15.24 14.46
N ALA A 173 1.24 13.97 14.60
CA ALA A 173 2.17 12.91 14.98
C ALA A 173 3.26 12.69 13.92
N ASN A 174 2.97 12.98 12.65
CA ASN A 174 3.87 12.79 11.53
C ASN A 174 4.47 14.09 10.95
N ASP A 175 4.29 15.24 11.62
CA ASP A 175 4.83 16.52 11.15
C ASP A 175 6.34 16.47 10.83
N ALA A 176 7.11 15.79 11.66
CA ALA A 176 8.57 15.67 11.51
C ALA A 176 8.99 14.73 10.36
N LEU A 177 8.06 13.92 9.83
CA LEU A 177 8.30 12.96 8.74
C LEU A 177 7.71 13.43 7.41
N ARG A 178 6.77 14.37 7.46
CA ARG A 178 5.99 14.79 6.30
C ARG A 178 6.85 15.53 5.30
N ILE A 179 6.75 15.10 4.05
CA ILE A 179 7.44 15.72 2.90
C ILE A 179 6.45 16.46 2.00
N ASN A 180 6.96 17.26 1.09
CA ASN A 180 6.13 17.87 0.05
C ASN A 180 6.00 16.94 -1.16
N GLY A 181 4.88 16.98 -1.87
CA GLY A 181 4.67 16.27 -3.11
C GLY A 181 5.73 16.59 -4.16
N ALA A 182 6.21 17.84 -4.18
CA ALA A 182 7.31 18.26 -5.05
C ALA A 182 8.64 17.49 -4.83
N ASP A 183 8.84 16.91 -3.66
CA ASP A 183 10.05 16.16 -3.31
C ASP A 183 9.96 14.65 -3.64
N VAL A 184 8.77 14.16 -4.00
CA VAL A 184 8.55 12.75 -4.31
C VAL A 184 9.19 12.39 -5.64
N ARG A 185 9.97 11.29 -5.65
CA ARG A 185 10.66 10.78 -6.83
C ARG A 185 10.24 9.34 -7.20
N ALA A 186 9.20 8.85 -6.54
CA ALA A 186 8.57 7.57 -6.89
C ALA A 186 7.86 7.68 -8.24
N LYS A 187 7.83 6.59 -9.02
CA LYS A 187 7.07 6.54 -10.28
C LYS A 187 5.59 6.28 -10.06
N VAL A 188 5.30 5.38 -9.13
CA VAL A 188 3.94 4.93 -8.79
C VAL A 188 3.73 5.03 -7.29
N LEU A 189 2.54 5.44 -6.88
CA LEU A 189 2.06 5.33 -5.51
C LEU A 189 0.89 4.35 -5.43
N GLY A 190 0.85 3.59 -4.33
CA GLY A 190 -0.27 2.72 -3.99
C GLY A 190 -0.70 2.96 -2.54
N GLU A 191 -1.98 3.22 -2.32
CA GLU A 191 -2.53 3.55 -1.01
C GLU A 191 -3.53 2.50 -0.53
N GLY A 192 -3.01 1.48 0.12
CA GLY A 192 -3.87 0.54 0.83
C GLY A 192 -4.42 1.09 2.14
N ALA A 193 -3.71 2.02 2.79
CA ALA A 193 -4.17 2.76 3.95
C ALA A 193 -4.72 4.14 3.55
N ASN A 194 -5.66 4.66 4.37
CA ASN A 194 -6.26 5.97 4.11
C ASN A 194 -5.37 7.13 4.54
N LEU A 195 -5.55 8.27 3.88
CA LEU A 195 -5.06 9.59 4.28
C LEU A 195 -3.52 9.73 4.29
N ALA A 196 -2.79 8.91 3.52
CA ALA A 196 -1.34 9.03 3.45
C ALA A 196 -0.87 10.32 2.79
N ILE A 197 -1.71 10.91 1.95
CA ILE A 197 -1.41 12.06 1.10
C ILE A 197 -2.56 13.06 1.15
N THR A 198 -2.27 14.36 1.29
CA THR A 198 -3.30 15.40 1.14
C THR A 198 -3.76 15.50 -0.32
N GLN A 199 -4.98 15.97 -0.55
CA GLN A 199 -5.49 16.11 -1.92
C GLN A 199 -4.65 17.09 -2.77
N LEU A 200 -4.21 18.19 -2.21
CA LEU A 200 -3.31 19.11 -2.92
C LEU A 200 -1.92 18.52 -3.15
N GLY A 201 -1.44 17.65 -2.24
CA GLY A 201 -0.21 16.89 -2.43
C GLY A 201 -0.31 15.91 -3.60
N ARG A 202 -1.47 15.27 -3.81
CA ARG A 202 -1.72 14.41 -4.98
C ARG A 202 -1.65 15.20 -6.29
N ILE A 203 -2.32 16.36 -6.33
CA ILE A 203 -2.30 17.23 -7.51
C ILE A 203 -0.86 17.62 -7.83
N GLU A 204 -0.10 18.09 -6.83
CA GLU A 204 1.30 18.48 -7.01
C GLU A 204 2.19 17.35 -7.56
N MET A 205 1.98 16.11 -7.12
CA MET A 205 2.70 14.94 -7.63
C MET A 205 2.23 14.54 -9.03
N ALA A 206 0.92 14.58 -9.30
CA ALA A 206 0.37 14.24 -10.61
C ALA A 206 0.90 15.19 -11.70
N GLU A 207 1.00 16.50 -11.41
CA GLU A 207 1.62 17.50 -12.29
C GLU A 207 3.09 17.18 -12.63
N ARG A 208 3.76 16.37 -11.79
CA ARG A 208 5.14 15.91 -11.98
C ARG A 208 5.26 14.53 -12.60
N GLY A 209 4.14 13.92 -12.97
CA GLY A 209 4.09 12.64 -13.66
C GLY A 209 4.13 11.41 -12.76
N VAL A 210 3.88 11.55 -11.46
CA VAL A 210 3.72 10.40 -10.56
C VAL A 210 2.35 9.77 -10.82
N ALA A 211 2.34 8.47 -11.13
CA ALA A 211 1.10 7.74 -11.38
C ALA A 211 0.47 7.26 -10.06
N MET A 212 -0.77 7.66 -9.81
CA MET A 212 -1.52 7.30 -8.60
C MET A 212 -3.02 7.54 -8.79
N ASN A 213 -3.81 6.92 -7.95
CA ASN A 213 -5.20 7.28 -7.70
C ASN A 213 -5.34 7.94 -6.32
N THR A 214 -6.58 8.21 -5.90
CA THR A 214 -6.88 8.57 -4.52
C THR A 214 -6.94 7.31 -3.65
N ASP A 215 -6.70 7.47 -2.34
CA ASP A 215 -6.74 6.37 -1.36
C ASP A 215 -8.08 5.63 -1.37
N PHE A 216 -9.22 6.34 -1.44
CA PHE A 216 -10.55 5.73 -1.45
C PHE A 216 -10.86 4.92 -2.74
N LEU A 217 -10.10 5.12 -3.81
CA LEU A 217 -10.15 4.26 -4.99
C LEU A 217 -9.25 3.03 -4.80
N ASP A 218 -8.01 3.23 -4.38
CA ASP A 218 -7.07 2.13 -4.19
C ASP A 218 -7.59 1.13 -3.16
N ASN A 219 -8.01 1.61 -1.98
CA ASN A 219 -8.44 0.74 -0.89
C ASN A 219 -9.95 0.41 -0.89
N SER A 220 -10.69 0.76 -1.92
CA SER A 220 -12.15 0.56 -2.00
C SER A 220 -12.59 -0.90 -1.83
N ALA A 221 -11.74 -1.87 -2.14
CA ALA A 221 -12.08 -3.29 -2.03
C ALA A 221 -12.53 -3.72 -0.62
N GLY A 222 -11.95 -3.11 0.41
CA GLY A 222 -12.35 -3.38 1.80
C GLY A 222 -13.81 -3.01 2.06
N VAL A 223 -14.21 -1.80 1.71
CA VAL A 223 -15.58 -1.32 1.90
C VAL A 223 -16.55 -1.97 0.92
N ASP A 224 -16.17 -2.17 -0.33
CA ASP A 224 -16.99 -2.83 -1.35
C ASP A 224 -17.32 -4.27 -0.95
N SER A 225 -16.36 -5.02 -0.38
CA SER A 225 -16.64 -6.34 0.20
C SER A 225 -17.66 -6.28 1.34
N SER A 226 -17.58 -5.25 2.18
CA SER A 226 -18.55 -5.05 3.28
C SER A 226 -19.94 -4.74 2.75
N ASP A 227 -20.05 -3.92 1.72
CA ASP A 227 -21.33 -3.58 1.09
C ASP A 227 -21.97 -4.81 0.47
N HIS A 228 -21.22 -5.64 -0.25
CA HIS A 228 -21.70 -6.92 -0.77
C HIS A 228 -22.19 -7.84 0.36
N GLU A 229 -21.39 -8.00 1.43
CA GLU A 229 -21.74 -8.82 2.58
C GLU A 229 -23.04 -8.38 3.22
N VAL A 230 -23.21 -7.09 3.49
CA VAL A 230 -24.40 -6.53 4.13
C VAL A 230 -25.63 -6.76 3.25
N ASN A 231 -25.56 -6.44 1.96
CA ASN A 231 -26.70 -6.59 1.05
C ASN A 231 -27.09 -8.05 0.87
N ILE A 232 -26.14 -8.97 0.73
CA ILE A 232 -26.42 -10.40 0.64
C ILE A 232 -27.07 -10.91 1.95
N LYS A 233 -26.59 -10.47 3.12
CA LYS A 233 -27.18 -10.85 4.41
C LYS A 233 -28.61 -10.33 4.58
N ILE A 234 -28.90 -9.12 4.12
CA ILE A 234 -30.25 -8.57 4.14
C ILE A 234 -31.21 -9.45 3.28
N LEU A 235 -30.77 -9.73 2.03
CA LEU A 235 -31.53 -10.61 1.13
C LEU A 235 -31.76 -12.00 1.74
N LEU A 236 -30.72 -12.64 2.25
CA LEU A 236 -30.82 -13.97 2.83
C LEU A 236 -31.68 -13.97 4.12
N SER A 237 -31.66 -12.88 4.88
CA SER A 237 -32.54 -12.73 6.06
C SER A 237 -34.01 -12.63 5.65
N ASP A 238 -34.32 -11.93 4.56
CA ASP A 238 -35.67 -11.87 4.01
C ASP A 238 -36.16 -13.24 3.52
N VAL A 239 -35.30 -13.96 2.78
CA VAL A 239 -35.59 -15.34 2.35
C VAL A 239 -35.84 -16.28 3.54
N MET A 240 -35.05 -16.19 4.62
CA MET A 240 -35.24 -17.02 5.82
C MET A 240 -36.55 -16.71 6.56
N ASN A 241 -37.11 -15.51 6.40
CA ASN A 241 -38.37 -15.12 7.02
C ASN A 241 -39.62 -15.51 6.20
N GLN A 242 -39.43 -16.00 4.96
CA GLN A 242 -40.55 -16.45 4.11
C GLN A 242 -41.02 -17.84 4.54
N LYS A 243 -42.33 -18.03 4.55
CA LYS A 243 -42.96 -19.28 5.06
C LYS A 243 -42.64 -20.54 4.25
N ASP A 244 -42.21 -20.38 3.00
CA ASP A 244 -42.00 -21.48 2.06
C ASP A 244 -40.50 -21.81 1.87
N HIS A 245 -39.61 -21.29 2.71
CA HIS A 245 -38.19 -21.51 2.63
C HIS A 245 -37.60 -22.17 3.90
N ASP A 246 -36.89 -23.29 3.72
CA ASP A 246 -36.24 -24.07 4.79
C ASP A 246 -34.77 -23.64 5.06
N MET A 247 -34.40 -22.42 4.73
CA MET A 247 -33.01 -21.95 4.97
C MET A 247 -32.82 -21.60 6.45
N ASP A 248 -31.97 -22.36 7.13
CA ASP A 248 -31.51 -22.04 8.49
C ASP A 248 -30.21 -21.21 8.50
N ILE A 249 -29.81 -20.72 9.66
CA ILE A 249 -28.58 -19.92 9.85
C ILE A 249 -27.34 -20.69 9.39
N LYS A 250 -27.29 -22.01 9.57
CA LYS A 250 -26.16 -22.83 9.20
C LYS A 250 -26.04 -22.94 7.67
N SER A 251 -27.15 -23.16 6.99
CA SER A 251 -27.20 -23.18 5.52
C SER A 251 -26.84 -21.82 4.91
N ARG A 252 -27.34 -20.72 5.50
CA ARG A 252 -26.95 -19.36 5.11
C ARG A 252 -25.46 -19.14 5.24
N ASN A 253 -24.85 -19.49 6.38
CA ASN A 253 -23.42 -19.30 6.62
C ASN A 253 -22.58 -20.10 5.64
N LYS A 254 -22.98 -21.34 5.32
CA LYS A 254 -22.31 -22.16 4.31
C LYS A 254 -22.41 -21.57 2.91
N LEU A 255 -23.55 -20.95 2.57
CA LEU A 255 -23.71 -20.25 1.30
C LEU A 255 -22.78 -19.04 1.22
N LEU A 256 -22.72 -18.19 2.25
CA LEU A 256 -21.82 -17.04 2.33
C LEU A 256 -20.35 -17.47 2.17
N GLU A 257 -19.94 -18.54 2.83
CA GLU A 257 -18.59 -19.08 2.69
C GLU A 257 -18.30 -19.49 1.23
N LYS A 258 -19.25 -20.12 0.58
CA LYS A 258 -19.13 -20.54 -0.82
C LYS A 258 -19.03 -19.38 -1.81
N MET A 259 -19.62 -18.24 -1.48
CA MET A 259 -19.62 -17.03 -2.31
C MET A 259 -18.37 -16.16 -2.14
N THR A 260 -17.49 -16.50 -1.20
CA THR A 260 -16.34 -15.64 -0.84
C THR A 260 -15.47 -15.30 -2.05
N ASP A 261 -15.08 -16.27 -2.86
CA ASP A 261 -14.20 -16.06 -4.02
C ASP A 261 -14.90 -15.26 -5.12
N GLU A 262 -16.20 -15.53 -5.37
CA GLU A 262 -16.98 -14.80 -6.35
C GLU A 262 -17.12 -13.32 -5.97
N VAL A 263 -17.41 -13.03 -4.70
CA VAL A 263 -17.44 -11.65 -4.19
C VAL A 263 -16.08 -10.98 -4.34
N ALA A 264 -14.99 -11.69 -4.01
CA ALA A 264 -13.64 -11.16 -4.19
C ALA A 264 -13.35 -10.80 -5.65
N GLU A 265 -13.72 -11.65 -6.60
CA GLU A 265 -13.53 -11.38 -8.04
C GLU A 265 -14.31 -10.14 -8.50
N HIS A 266 -15.56 -9.98 -8.05
CA HIS A 266 -16.36 -8.80 -8.36
C HIS A 266 -15.73 -7.52 -7.82
N VAL A 267 -15.33 -7.53 -6.56
CA VAL A 267 -14.71 -6.39 -5.88
C VAL A 267 -13.39 -5.99 -6.57
N LEU A 268 -12.52 -6.94 -6.91
CA LEU A 268 -11.27 -6.66 -7.62
C LEU A 268 -11.52 -6.12 -9.03
N ARG A 269 -12.56 -6.61 -9.71
CA ARG A 269 -12.99 -6.07 -11.00
C ARG A 269 -13.43 -4.61 -10.88
N HIS A 270 -14.13 -4.24 -9.80
CA HIS A 270 -14.51 -2.85 -9.55
C HIS A 270 -13.28 -1.95 -9.38
N ASN A 271 -12.25 -2.37 -8.62
CA ASN A 271 -10.99 -1.63 -8.53
C ASN A 271 -10.37 -1.38 -9.91
N TYR A 272 -10.28 -2.43 -10.74
CA TYR A 272 -9.75 -2.30 -12.10
C TYR A 272 -10.59 -1.31 -12.94
N GLN A 273 -11.92 -1.46 -12.91
CA GLN A 273 -12.83 -0.61 -13.69
C GLN A 273 -12.79 0.86 -13.26
N GLN A 274 -12.65 1.14 -11.96
CA GLN A 274 -12.48 2.50 -11.44
C GLN A 274 -11.20 3.14 -11.98
N ALA A 275 -10.06 2.44 -11.92
CA ALA A 275 -8.80 2.91 -12.49
C ALA A 275 -8.90 3.13 -14.01
N GLN A 276 -9.55 2.22 -14.72
CA GLN A 276 -9.79 2.34 -16.16
C GLN A 276 -10.66 3.55 -16.50
N ALA A 277 -11.75 3.77 -15.76
CA ALA A 277 -12.65 4.90 -15.99
C ALA A 277 -11.92 6.25 -15.86
N ILE A 278 -11.09 6.41 -14.83
CA ILE A 278 -10.28 7.62 -14.66
C ILE A 278 -9.34 7.83 -15.85
N SER A 279 -8.65 6.78 -16.29
CA SER A 279 -7.72 6.88 -17.41
C SER A 279 -8.43 7.23 -18.73
N VAL A 280 -9.66 6.72 -18.94
CA VAL A 280 -10.48 7.10 -20.10
C VAL A 280 -10.85 8.58 -20.04
N ILE A 281 -11.27 9.07 -18.86
CA ILE A 281 -11.59 10.49 -18.64
C ILE A 281 -10.34 11.35 -18.89
N GLU A 282 -9.19 10.95 -18.36
CA GLU A 282 -7.92 11.66 -18.56
C GLU A 282 -7.54 11.75 -20.05
N MET A 283 -7.64 10.66 -20.79
CA MET A 283 -7.40 10.67 -22.24
C MET A 283 -8.33 11.61 -23.00
N GLN A 284 -9.59 11.70 -22.58
CA GLN A 284 -10.60 12.56 -23.21
C GLN A 284 -10.51 14.03 -22.76
N ALA A 285 -9.90 14.30 -21.62
CA ALA A 285 -9.85 15.64 -21.03
C ALA A 285 -9.20 16.69 -21.93
N HIS A 286 -8.23 16.30 -22.76
CA HIS A 286 -7.59 17.21 -23.72
C HIS A 286 -8.55 17.72 -24.79
N GLU A 287 -9.56 16.93 -25.18
CA GLU A 287 -10.52 17.28 -26.21
C GLU A 287 -11.84 17.80 -25.63
N ASN A 288 -12.22 17.37 -24.44
CA ASN A 288 -13.54 17.58 -23.86
C ASN A 288 -13.53 18.08 -22.42
N LEU A 289 -12.53 18.85 -22.00
CA LEU A 289 -12.37 19.31 -20.61
C LEU A 289 -13.62 20.00 -20.04
N GLN A 290 -14.41 20.69 -20.89
CA GLN A 290 -15.65 21.36 -20.46
C GLN A 290 -16.83 20.41 -20.23
N ALA A 291 -16.76 19.16 -20.74
CA ALA A 291 -17.80 18.14 -20.60
C ALA A 291 -17.59 17.27 -19.36
N HIS A 292 -16.42 17.35 -18.75
CA HIS A 292 -16.02 16.64 -17.53
C HIS A 292 -15.89 17.60 -16.35
#